data_131afef723a61a80ed08f59e7c684524
#
_entry.id   131afef723a61a80ed08f59e7c684524
#
_cell.length_a   1.000
_cell.length_b   1.000
_cell.length_c   1.000
_cell.angle_alpha   90.00
_cell.angle_beta   90.00
_cell.angle_gamma   90.00
#
_symmetry.space_group_name_H-M   'P 1'
#
loop_
_entity.id
_entity.type
_entity.pdbx_description
1 polymer ?
#
loop_
_entity_poly.entity_id
_entity_poly.type
_entity_poly.pdbx_seq_one_letter_code
_entity_poly.pdbx_strand_id
1 'polypeptide(L)'
;MPVLLTPICMRIWENGMLQETHGEYRDAMQALAQRMEVPLIDAYRDSFRIVAAAGEEGSKAFFMHLAPGEDARYPEGLRDNAHTRRAGAARFAESIARGLIQAGLVPAP
;
A
#
# COMPACT_ATOMS: atom_id res chain seq x y z
N MET A 1 20.86 9.47 4.20
CA MET A 1 20.81 8.62 3.00
C MET A 1 19.35 8.47 2.54
N PRO A 2 19.05 8.72 1.28
CA PRO A 2 17.68 8.52 0.79
C PRO A 2 17.34 7.03 0.68
N VAL A 3 16.06 6.71 0.88
CA VAL A 3 15.48 5.39 0.65
C VAL A 3 14.24 5.59 -0.22
N LEU A 4 14.14 4.88 -1.33
CA LEU A 4 12.96 4.94 -2.17
C LEU A 4 11.95 3.87 -1.74
N LEU A 5 10.67 4.26 -1.73
CA LEU A 5 9.57 3.34 -1.49
C LEU A 5 8.69 3.31 -2.75
N THR A 6 8.38 2.13 -3.26
CA THR A 6 7.34 2.01 -4.28
C THR A 6 5.97 2.36 -3.68
N PRO A 7 5.01 2.81 -4.49
CA PRO A 7 3.71 3.22 -3.95
C PRO A 7 2.94 2.04 -3.34
N ILE A 8 2.04 2.36 -2.42
CA ILE A 8 1.04 1.39 -1.93
C ILE A 8 0.09 1.07 -3.09
N CYS A 9 -0.29 -0.20 -3.22
CA CYS A 9 -1.22 -0.61 -4.28
C CYS A 9 -2.60 0.01 -4.09
N MET A 10 -3.32 0.21 -5.18
CA MET A 10 -4.75 0.54 -5.14
C MET A 10 -5.56 -0.74 -4.98
N ARG A 11 -6.75 -0.60 -4.41
CA ARG A 11 -7.69 -1.70 -4.25
C ARG A 11 -8.63 -1.78 -5.45
N ILE A 12 -8.15 -2.34 -6.54
CA ILE A 12 -8.94 -2.55 -7.77
C ILE A 12 -9.10 -4.05 -8.00
N TRP A 13 -10.33 -4.53 -7.90
CA TRP A 13 -10.67 -5.93 -8.11
C TRP A 13 -11.49 -6.09 -9.37
N GLU A 14 -11.18 -7.11 -10.16
CA GLU A 14 -11.94 -7.52 -11.33
C GLU A 14 -12.03 -9.03 -11.36
N ASN A 15 -13.24 -9.55 -11.48
CA ASN A 15 -13.51 -11.00 -11.54
C ASN A 15 -12.83 -11.77 -10.38
N GLY A 16 -12.86 -11.19 -9.18
CA GLY A 16 -12.28 -11.81 -7.99
C GLY A 16 -10.75 -11.77 -7.90
N MET A 17 -10.09 -11.02 -8.79
CA MET A 17 -8.64 -10.87 -8.82
C MET A 17 -8.22 -9.42 -8.58
N LEU A 18 -7.28 -9.22 -7.67
CA LEU A 18 -6.67 -7.91 -7.44
C LEU A 18 -5.79 -7.54 -8.65
N GLN A 19 -6.01 -6.33 -9.17
CA GLN A 19 -5.32 -5.85 -10.37
C GLN A 19 -4.07 -5.05 -10.03
N GLU A 20 -3.03 -5.19 -10.85
CA GLU A 20 -1.87 -4.31 -10.79
C GLU A 20 -2.21 -2.94 -11.37
N THR A 21 -1.72 -1.87 -10.72
CA THR A 21 -2.15 -0.51 -11.04
C THR A 21 -1.02 0.48 -11.31
N HIS A 22 0.21 0.21 -10.89
CA HIS A 22 1.30 1.20 -10.94
C HIS A 22 2.48 0.76 -11.83
N GLY A 23 2.30 -0.23 -12.69
CA GLY A 23 3.35 -0.95 -13.41
C GLY A 23 4.55 -0.12 -13.85
N GLU A 24 4.35 0.84 -14.76
CA GLU A 24 5.45 1.66 -15.31
C GLU A 24 6.11 2.54 -14.26
N TYR A 25 5.35 3.11 -13.34
CA TYR A 25 5.88 3.95 -12.26
C TYR A 25 6.74 3.14 -11.30
N ARG A 26 6.29 1.94 -10.95
CA ARG A 26 7.02 1.01 -10.10
C ARG A 26 8.33 0.60 -10.76
N ASP A 27 8.30 0.23 -12.03
CA ASP A 27 9.47 -0.17 -12.79
C ASP A 27 10.47 0.99 -12.89
N ALA A 28 10.00 2.21 -13.12
CA ALA A 28 10.84 3.41 -13.17
C ALA A 28 11.53 3.68 -11.82
N MET A 29 10.83 3.49 -10.72
CA MET A 29 11.41 3.66 -9.39
C MET A 29 12.49 2.61 -9.11
N GLN A 30 12.27 1.36 -9.48
CA GLN A 30 13.25 0.29 -9.34
C GLN A 30 14.51 0.58 -10.16
N ALA A 31 14.35 1.00 -11.42
CA ALA A 31 15.47 1.38 -12.27
C ALA A 31 16.24 2.58 -11.72
N LEU A 32 15.53 3.58 -11.19
CA LEU A 32 16.15 4.76 -10.57
C LEU A 32 16.97 4.38 -9.35
N ALA A 33 16.42 3.54 -8.46
CA ALA A 33 17.13 3.08 -7.27
C ALA A 33 18.44 2.38 -7.63
N GLN A 34 18.42 1.51 -8.64
CA GLN A 34 19.60 0.82 -9.12
C GLN A 34 20.64 1.80 -9.68
N ARG A 35 20.21 2.73 -10.55
CA ARG A 35 21.10 3.71 -11.17
C ARG A 35 21.74 4.66 -10.17
N MET A 36 21.01 5.04 -9.13
CA MET A 36 21.49 5.93 -8.08
C MET A 36 22.16 5.20 -6.91
N GLU A 37 22.17 3.87 -6.94
CA GLU A 37 22.72 3.04 -5.88
C GLU A 37 22.12 3.37 -4.51
N VAL A 38 20.80 3.61 -4.46
CA VAL A 38 20.05 3.86 -3.22
C VAL A 38 19.16 2.67 -2.89
N PRO A 39 18.91 2.39 -1.59
CA PRO A 39 18.02 1.33 -1.18
C PRO A 39 16.58 1.58 -1.65
N LEU A 40 15.86 0.50 -1.94
CA LEU A 40 14.45 0.54 -2.29
C LEU A 40 13.68 -0.46 -1.44
N ILE A 41 12.58 -0.01 -0.85
CA ILE A 41 11.60 -0.85 -0.19
C ILE A 41 10.41 -1.03 -1.15
N ASP A 42 10.10 -2.26 -1.51
CA ASP A 42 9.00 -2.56 -2.43
C ASP A 42 7.66 -2.62 -1.69
N ALA A 43 7.20 -1.43 -1.26
CA ALA A 43 5.92 -1.29 -0.55
C ALA A 43 4.73 -1.70 -1.43
N TYR A 44 4.83 -1.57 -2.75
CA TYR A 44 3.81 -2.03 -3.68
C TYR A 44 3.61 -3.54 -3.59
N ARG A 45 4.68 -4.31 -3.71
CA ARG A 45 4.62 -5.77 -3.62
C ARG A 45 4.02 -6.22 -2.29
N ASP A 46 4.47 -5.64 -1.19
CA ASP A 46 4.04 -6.05 0.14
C ASP A 46 2.59 -5.65 0.41
N SER A 47 2.18 -4.44 0.03
CA SER A 47 0.77 -4.01 0.13
C SER A 47 -0.15 -4.84 -0.77
N PHE A 48 0.29 -5.17 -1.97
CA PHE A 48 -0.45 -6.04 -2.88
C PHE A 48 -0.75 -7.41 -2.24
N ARG A 49 0.26 -8.03 -1.62
CA ARG A 49 0.11 -9.30 -0.90
C ARG A 49 -0.87 -9.17 0.27
N ILE A 50 -0.78 -8.09 1.04
CA ILE A 50 -1.67 -7.84 2.19
C ILE A 50 -3.12 -7.69 1.72
N VAL A 51 -3.35 -6.89 0.69
CA VAL A 51 -4.69 -6.66 0.13
C VAL A 51 -5.25 -7.94 -0.50
N ALA A 52 -4.44 -8.66 -1.28
CA ALA A 52 -4.86 -9.91 -1.90
C ALA A 52 -5.24 -10.97 -0.85
N ALA A 53 -4.46 -11.10 0.22
CA ALA A 53 -4.75 -12.05 1.31
C ALA A 53 -6.04 -11.72 2.07
N ALA A 54 -6.38 -10.43 2.21
CA ALA A 54 -7.62 -10.00 2.85
C ALA A 54 -8.87 -10.25 2.00
N GLY A 55 -8.70 -10.38 0.68
CA GLY A 55 -9.80 -10.60 -0.24
C GLY A 55 -10.55 -9.32 -0.63
N GLU A 56 -11.46 -9.44 -1.59
CA GLU A 56 -12.19 -8.29 -2.12
C GLU A 56 -13.01 -7.56 -1.05
N GLU A 57 -13.78 -8.29 -0.26
CA GLU A 57 -14.58 -7.68 0.81
C GLU A 57 -13.73 -7.27 2.01
N GLY A 58 -12.83 -8.16 2.48
CA GLY A 58 -12.00 -7.89 3.65
C GLY A 58 -11.08 -6.70 3.48
N SER A 59 -10.56 -6.46 2.29
CA SER A 59 -9.65 -5.35 2.02
C SER A 59 -10.30 -3.96 2.05
N LYS A 60 -11.62 -3.88 2.02
CA LYS A 60 -12.33 -2.60 2.22
C LYS A 60 -11.96 -1.93 3.54
N ALA A 61 -11.68 -2.72 4.57
CA ALA A 61 -11.29 -2.21 5.88
C ALA A 61 -9.97 -1.42 5.88
N PHE A 62 -9.13 -1.60 4.87
CA PHE A 62 -7.85 -0.89 4.75
C PHE A 62 -7.97 0.45 4.04
N PHE A 63 -9.04 0.68 3.29
CA PHE A 63 -9.24 1.86 2.46
C PHE A 63 -10.48 2.66 2.89
N MET A 64 -10.64 3.86 2.35
CA MET A 64 -11.73 4.76 2.73
C MET A 64 -13.06 4.31 2.10
N HIS A 65 -13.53 3.17 2.54
CA HIS A 65 -14.88 2.66 2.28
C HIS A 65 -15.75 2.92 3.51
N LEU A 66 -16.66 3.87 3.39
CA LEU A 66 -17.52 4.33 4.48
C LEU A 66 -18.97 4.10 4.10
N ALA A 67 -19.76 3.59 5.05
CA ALA A 67 -21.21 3.50 4.89
C ALA A 67 -21.85 4.90 5.00
N PRO A 68 -23.04 5.12 4.41
CA PRO A 68 -23.79 6.36 4.63
C PRO A 68 -23.99 6.63 6.12
N GLY A 69 -23.64 7.85 6.56
CA GLY A 69 -23.76 8.27 7.95
C GLY A 69 -22.66 7.80 8.90
N GLU A 70 -21.70 7.00 8.42
CA GLU A 70 -20.55 6.56 9.24
C GLU A 70 -19.62 7.70 9.66
N ASP A 71 -19.44 8.66 8.77
CA ASP A 71 -18.62 9.86 9.01
C ASP A 71 -19.40 11.08 8.54
N ALA A 72 -19.50 12.09 9.42
CA ALA A 72 -20.25 13.31 9.13
C ALA A 72 -19.73 14.09 7.91
N ARG A 73 -18.44 13.94 7.57
CA ARG A 73 -17.83 14.55 6.39
C ARG A 73 -18.30 13.90 5.08
N TYR A 74 -18.79 12.68 5.17
CA TYR A 74 -19.24 11.87 4.02
C TYR A 74 -20.64 11.31 4.30
N PRO A 75 -21.69 12.15 4.33
CA PRO A 75 -23.03 11.71 4.73
C PRO A 75 -23.61 10.63 3.84
N GLU A 76 -23.19 10.56 2.57
CA GLU A 76 -23.64 9.53 1.63
C GLU A 76 -22.68 8.32 1.57
N GLY A 77 -21.66 8.30 2.43
CA GLY A 77 -20.61 7.30 2.40
C GLY A 77 -19.50 7.64 1.42
N LEU A 78 -18.53 6.75 1.29
CA LEU A 78 -17.36 6.92 0.41
C LEU A 78 -16.92 5.55 -0.11
N ARG A 79 -16.47 5.51 -1.36
CA ARG A 79 -15.86 4.33 -1.98
C ARG A 79 -14.54 4.74 -2.61
N ASP A 80 -13.49 4.75 -1.81
CA ASP A 80 -12.16 5.17 -2.23
C ASP A 80 -11.20 3.97 -2.13
N ASN A 81 -10.62 3.60 -3.25
CA ASN A 81 -9.71 2.46 -3.37
C ASN A 81 -8.22 2.84 -3.31
N ALA A 82 -7.93 4.10 -3.06
CA ALA A 82 -6.56 4.63 -3.03
C ALA A 82 -6.15 5.17 -1.67
N HIS A 83 -7.02 5.90 -0.99
CA HIS A 83 -6.74 6.48 0.32
C HIS A 83 -7.01 5.48 1.43
N THR A 84 -6.06 5.35 2.36
CA THR A 84 -6.11 4.35 3.43
C THR A 84 -6.87 4.85 4.65
N ARG A 85 -7.56 3.92 5.32
CA ARG A 85 -8.03 4.09 6.69
C ARG A 85 -6.90 3.81 7.66
N ARG A 86 -7.11 4.14 8.94
CA ARG A 86 -6.12 3.89 10.00
C ARG A 86 -5.64 2.43 10.03
N ALA A 87 -6.55 1.47 9.91
CA ALA A 87 -6.21 0.05 9.93
C ALA A 87 -5.28 -0.33 8.77
N GLY A 88 -5.56 0.16 7.56
CA GLY A 88 -4.70 -0.06 6.38
C GLY A 88 -3.37 0.63 6.53
N ALA A 89 -3.38 1.90 6.93
CA ALA A 89 -2.15 2.66 7.15
C ALA A 89 -1.23 1.96 8.16
N ALA A 90 -1.77 1.44 9.26
CA ALA A 90 -1.00 0.71 10.26
C ALA A 90 -0.38 -0.58 9.69
N ARG A 91 -1.16 -1.36 8.92
CA ARG A 91 -0.67 -2.59 8.30
C ARG A 91 0.45 -2.34 7.30
N PHE A 92 0.28 -1.33 6.46
CA PHE A 92 1.30 -0.99 5.46
C PHE A 92 2.55 -0.39 6.11
N ALA A 93 2.38 0.45 7.12
CA ALA A 93 3.50 1.01 7.88
C ALA A 93 4.32 -0.07 8.59
N GLU A 94 3.66 -1.07 9.19
CA GLU A 94 4.33 -2.21 9.81
C GLU A 94 5.17 -3.00 8.79
N SER A 95 4.63 -3.22 7.61
CA SER A 95 5.33 -3.92 6.53
C SER A 95 6.55 -3.12 6.05
N ILE A 96 6.42 -1.80 5.88
CA ILE A 96 7.52 -0.92 5.50
C ILE A 96 8.62 -0.91 6.58
N ALA A 97 8.23 -0.78 7.84
CA ALA A 97 9.17 -0.81 8.96
C ALA A 97 9.98 -2.12 9.00
N ARG A 98 9.29 -3.24 8.79
CA ARG A 98 9.94 -4.56 8.70
C ARG A 98 10.94 -4.62 7.55
N GLY A 99 10.58 -4.08 6.38
CA GLY A 99 11.48 -3.98 5.23
C GLY A 99 12.73 -3.15 5.51
N LEU A 100 12.56 -2.02 6.19
CA LEU A 100 13.69 -1.15 6.59
C LEU A 100 14.64 -1.86 7.58
N ILE A 101 14.09 -2.60 8.54
CA ILE A 101 14.87 -3.38 9.51
C ILE A 101 15.63 -4.50 8.79
N GLN A 102 14.96 -5.27 7.93
CA GLN A 102 15.57 -6.36 7.18
C GLN A 102 16.69 -5.89 6.25
N ALA A 103 16.56 -4.67 5.70
CA ALA A 103 17.59 -4.05 4.87
C ALA A 103 18.74 -3.43 5.70
N GLY A 104 18.67 -3.47 7.02
CA GLY A 104 19.69 -2.89 7.91
C GLY A 104 19.69 -1.37 7.92
N LEU A 105 18.61 -0.72 7.49
CA LEU A 105 18.52 0.74 7.39
C LEU A 105 18.09 1.41 8.69
N VAL A 106 17.38 0.66 9.54
CA VAL A 106 17.02 1.10 10.90
C VAL A 106 17.26 -0.07 11.86
N PRO A 107 17.56 0.22 13.15
CA PRO A 107 17.77 -0.84 14.14
C PRO A 107 16.45 -1.58 14.43
N ALA A 108 16.55 -2.87 14.76
CA ALA A 108 15.43 -3.63 15.29
C ALA A 108 15.06 -3.11 16.70
N PRO A 109 13.76 -3.14 17.08
CA PRO A 109 13.32 -2.74 18.41
C PRO A 109 13.82 -3.69 19.49
#